data_85cc1cb1daab9389345d471081d423a9
#
_entry.id   85cc1cb1daab9389345d471081d423a9
#
_cell.length_a   1.000
_cell.length_b   1.000
_cell.length_c   1.000
_cell.angle_alpha   90.00
_cell.angle_beta   90.00
_cell.angle_gamma   90.00
#
_symmetry.space_group_name_H-M   'P 1'
#
loop_
_entity.id
_entity.type
_entity.pdbx_description
1 polymer ?
#
loop_
_entity_poly.entity_id
_entity_poly.type
_entity_poly.pdbx_seq_one_letter_code
_entity_poly.pdbx_strand_id
1 'polypeptide(L)'
;MTEQAITDAILRTALELQRVSAYEEARADEVLRQLTDELRQLLATADLSAAGKREVEALIKEAESAIQARYGSIYGMFDAQGLTVHVAERTVEALQAGLAGSISLPTAETLASLSRAVMIEGSPLKSWWAKQAEDTAFRFAAQVRQGRINNETQEQIVSRIVGRRGEPGVMDVSRRHARVLVHTATMSAANEARMAVYRKNARFIDGIRWLATLDSHVCRQCGALDGQAWNLEGEKLKGTTINLRFPPAHPSCRCMITVVPKSLDAIFGTNTLDDLANNLSQRASSQGPVAGTTTFADFLGRQSPEFVEQTLGKKRAELYLAGKLTLRDLVSGTGRPLTLDELRTR
;
A
#
# COMPACT_ATOMS: atom_id res chain seq x y z
N MET A 1 15.38 -23.57 13.76
CA MET A 1 14.55 -22.34 13.79
C MET A 1 14.96 -21.48 12.61
N THR A 2 14.06 -20.97 11.82
CA THR A 2 14.45 -20.37 10.57
C THR A 2 13.72 -19.05 10.33
N GLU A 3 14.48 -18.00 10.03
CA GLU A 3 14.00 -16.75 9.45
C GLU A 3 12.96 -17.01 8.33
N GLN A 4 13.17 -18.10 7.61
CA GLN A 4 12.36 -18.52 6.50
C GLN A 4 10.94 -18.98 6.90
N ALA A 5 10.80 -19.81 7.93
CA ALA A 5 9.49 -20.22 8.39
C ALA A 5 8.61 -19.02 8.80
N ILE A 6 9.26 -18.01 9.38
CA ILE A 6 8.61 -16.73 9.71
C ILE A 6 8.24 -15.98 8.43
N THR A 7 9.17 -15.85 7.49
CA THR A 7 8.94 -15.18 6.21
C THR A 7 7.81 -15.83 5.41
N ASP A 8 7.75 -17.15 5.35
CA ASP A 8 6.69 -17.90 4.68
C ASP A 8 5.32 -17.67 5.35
N ALA A 9 5.29 -17.65 6.68
CA ALA A 9 4.06 -17.35 7.42
C ALA A 9 3.62 -15.89 7.19
N ILE A 10 4.54 -14.93 7.17
CA ILE A 10 4.26 -13.52 6.84
C ILE A 10 3.75 -13.38 5.39
N LEU A 11 4.32 -14.10 4.43
CA LEU A 11 3.85 -14.10 3.04
C LEU A 11 2.44 -14.68 2.88
N ARG A 12 2.07 -15.70 3.67
CA ARG A 12 0.69 -16.20 3.69
C ARG A 12 -0.29 -15.14 4.20
N THR A 13 0.07 -14.41 5.25
CA THR A 13 -0.74 -13.27 5.71
C THR A 13 -0.85 -12.16 4.66
N ALA A 14 0.08 -12.03 3.72
CA ALA A 14 -0.04 -11.09 2.62
C ALA A 14 -1.25 -11.38 1.72
N LEU A 15 -1.49 -12.64 1.41
CA LEU A 15 -2.67 -13.05 0.62
C LEU A 15 -3.98 -12.79 1.36
N GLU A 16 -3.99 -13.02 2.68
CA GLU A 16 -5.14 -12.68 3.53
C GLU A 16 -5.39 -11.16 3.51
N LEU A 17 -4.35 -10.35 3.65
CA LEU A 17 -4.44 -8.90 3.60
C LEU A 17 -4.94 -8.36 2.25
N GLN A 18 -4.53 -8.97 1.15
CA GLN A 18 -5.06 -8.60 -0.17
C GLN A 18 -6.56 -8.88 -0.27
N ARG A 19 -7.05 -9.99 0.31
CA ARG A 19 -8.49 -10.29 0.36
C ARG A 19 -9.24 -9.29 1.25
N VAL A 20 -8.69 -8.96 2.42
CA VAL A 20 -9.27 -7.93 3.31
C VAL A 20 -9.30 -6.58 2.60
N SER A 21 -8.20 -6.16 1.96
CA SER A 21 -8.14 -4.93 1.18
C SER A 21 -9.20 -4.91 0.08
N ALA A 22 -9.30 -5.97 -0.72
CA ALA A 22 -10.30 -6.08 -1.78
C ALA A 22 -11.75 -6.02 -1.27
N TYR A 23 -12.01 -6.62 -0.11
CA TYR A 23 -13.32 -6.54 0.54
C TYR A 23 -13.65 -5.10 0.98
N GLU A 24 -12.73 -4.42 1.67
CA GLU A 24 -12.91 -3.03 2.10
C GLU A 24 -13.00 -2.06 0.91
N GLU A 25 -12.21 -2.30 -0.15
CA GLU A 25 -12.30 -1.56 -1.41
C GLU A 25 -13.68 -1.70 -2.06
N ALA A 26 -14.25 -2.90 -2.07
CA ALA A 26 -15.59 -3.16 -2.61
C ALA A 26 -16.67 -2.44 -1.78
N ARG A 27 -16.54 -2.41 -0.45
CA ARG A 27 -17.45 -1.67 0.44
C ARG A 27 -17.40 -0.16 0.18
N ALA A 28 -16.20 0.40 0.10
CA ALA A 28 -16.02 1.81 -0.22
C ALA A 28 -16.57 2.16 -1.61
N ASP A 29 -16.33 1.29 -2.60
CA ASP A 29 -16.83 1.43 -3.96
C ASP A 29 -18.37 1.42 -4.03
N GLU A 30 -19.02 0.59 -3.22
CA GLU A 30 -20.48 0.54 -3.13
C GLU A 30 -21.08 1.85 -2.58
N VAL A 31 -20.49 2.39 -1.51
CA VAL A 31 -20.91 3.70 -0.97
C VAL A 31 -20.75 4.80 -2.01
N LEU A 32 -19.66 4.81 -2.78
CA LEU A 32 -19.43 5.81 -3.82
C LEU A 32 -20.29 5.58 -5.08
N ARG A 33 -20.74 4.34 -5.36
CA ARG A 33 -21.78 4.10 -6.37
C ARG A 33 -23.11 4.70 -5.96
N GLN A 34 -23.54 4.48 -4.72
CA GLN A 34 -24.75 5.08 -4.17
C GLN A 34 -24.68 6.62 -4.19
N LEU A 35 -23.52 7.20 -3.82
CA LEU A 35 -23.29 8.64 -3.97
C LEU A 35 -23.42 9.09 -5.43
N THR A 36 -22.87 8.30 -6.37
CA THR A 36 -22.95 8.62 -7.81
C THR A 36 -24.41 8.68 -8.28
N ASP A 37 -25.25 7.75 -7.82
CA ASP A 37 -26.67 7.74 -8.17
C ASP A 37 -27.44 8.90 -7.48
N GLU A 38 -27.10 9.23 -6.24
CA GLU A 38 -27.63 10.39 -5.51
C GLU A 38 -27.30 11.70 -6.24
N LEU A 39 -26.05 11.90 -6.64
CA LEU A 39 -25.62 13.08 -7.41
C LEU A 39 -26.27 13.16 -8.80
N ARG A 40 -26.46 12.00 -9.46
CA ARG A 40 -27.20 11.92 -10.72
C ARG A 40 -28.65 12.37 -10.55
N GLN A 41 -29.33 11.89 -9.52
CA GLN A 41 -30.71 12.27 -9.22
C GLN A 41 -30.80 13.76 -8.87
N LEU A 42 -29.91 14.27 -8.04
CA LEU A 42 -29.84 15.68 -7.69
C LEU A 42 -29.71 16.57 -8.94
N LEU A 43 -28.83 16.21 -9.85
CA LEU A 43 -28.67 16.91 -11.12
C LEU A 43 -29.90 16.75 -12.03
N ALA A 44 -30.53 15.56 -12.06
CA ALA A 44 -31.69 15.29 -12.92
C ALA A 44 -32.97 16.06 -12.51
N THR A 45 -33.12 16.35 -11.22
CA THR A 45 -34.27 17.11 -10.71
C THR A 45 -34.13 18.63 -10.85
N ALA A 46 -32.90 19.11 -11.09
CA ALA A 46 -32.62 20.53 -11.26
C ALA A 46 -32.73 20.93 -12.74
N ASP A 47 -33.55 21.93 -13.06
CA ASP A 47 -33.52 22.54 -14.40
C ASP A 47 -32.27 23.45 -14.52
N LEU A 48 -31.11 22.85 -14.77
CA LEU A 48 -29.87 23.58 -14.90
C LEU A 48 -29.84 24.57 -16.08
N SER A 49 -30.71 24.40 -17.08
CA SER A 49 -30.76 25.29 -18.23
C SER A 49 -31.41 26.64 -17.88
N ALA A 50 -32.42 26.63 -17.04
CA ALA A 50 -33.14 27.81 -16.57
C ALA A 50 -32.68 28.34 -15.20
N ALA A 51 -31.93 27.50 -14.42
CA ALA A 51 -31.51 27.81 -13.06
C ALA A 51 -30.66 29.10 -12.96
N GLY A 52 -31.05 29.96 -12.04
CA GLY A 52 -30.27 31.14 -11.69
C GLY A 52 -28.98 30.76 -10.89
N LYS A 53 -28.03 31.68 -10.78
CA LYS A 53 -26.78 31.48 -10.04
C LYS A 53 -27.02 30.95 -8.61
N ARG A 54 -28.02 31.48 -7.90
CA ARG A 54 -28.34 31.08 -6.51
C ARG A 54 -28.79 29.61 -6.42
N GLU A 55 -29.58 29.16 -7.38
CA GLU A 55 -30.10 27.78 -7.43
C GLU A 55 -28.95 26.78 -7.74
N VAL A 56 -28.08 27.13 -8.66
CA VAL A 56 -26.86 26.32 -8.96
C VAL A 56 -25.96 26.21 -7.74
N GLU A 57 -25.69 27.31 -7.03
CA GLU A 57 -24.85 27.27 -5.82
C GLU A 57 -25.54 26.51 -4.66
N ALA A 58 -26.89 26.57 -4.54
CA ALA A 58 -27.60 25.76 -3.57
C ALA A 58 -27.49 24.26 -3.87
N LEU A 59 -27.64 23.85 -5.13
CA LEU A 59 -27.43 22.47 -5.58
C LEU A 59 -26.01 21.99 -5.31
N ILE A 60 -24.99 22.81 -5.63
CA ILE A 60 -23.58 22.48 -5.34
C ILE A 60 -23.38 22.25 -3.85
N LYS A 61 -23.93 23.12 -2.99
CA LYS A 61 -23.82 22.97 -1.54
C LYS A 61 -24.51 21.70 -1.01
N GLU A 62 -25.64 21.32 -1.58
CA GLU A 62 -26.32 20.07 -1.25
C GLU A 62 -25.46 18.85 -1.63
N ALA A 63 -24.91 18.86 -2.85
CA ALA A 63 -23.97 17.83 -3.31
C ALA A 63 -22.71 17.74 -2.44
N GLU A 64 -22.12 18.88 -2.04
CA GLU A 64 -20.99 18.92 -1.13
C GLU A 64 -21.31 18.26 0.21
N SER A 65 -22.50 18.50 0.76
CA SER A 65 -22.96 17.89 2.01
C SER A 65 -23.12 16.38 1.87
N ALA A 66 -23.71 15.90 0.78
CA ALA A 66 -23.84 14.48 0.49
C ALA A 66 -22.47 13.80 0.34
N ILE A 67 -21.55 14.43 -0.40
CA ILE A 67 -20.17 13.95 -0.58
C ILE A 67 -19.48 13.82 0.78
N GLN A 68 -19.50 14.85 1.62
CA GLN A 68 -18.89 14.83 2.94
C GLN A 68 -19.45 13.71 3.82
N ALA A 69 -20.77 13.54 3.85
CA ALA A 69 -21.43 12.50 4.62
C ALA A 69 -21.02 11.08 4.16
N ARG A 70 -20.99 10.82 2.85
CA ARG A 70 -20.62 9.51 2.31
C ARG A 70 -19.16 9.17 2.55
N TYR A 71 -18.21 10.09 2.38
CA TYR A 71 -16.82 9.86 2.71
C TYR A 71 -16.59 9.66 4.22
N GLY A 72 -17.32 10.39 5.07
CA GLY A 72 -17.35 10.15 6.51
C GLY A 72 -17.83 8.74 6.87
N SER A 73 -18.86 8.24 6.18
CA SER A 73 -19.37 6.88 6.32
C SER A 73 -18.30 5.84 5.93
N ILE A 74 -17.60 6.01 4.82
CA ILE A 74 -16.52 5.10 4.40
C ILE A 74 -15.43 5.04 5.48
N TYR A 75 -14.98 6.18 6.00
CA TYR A 75 -14.01 6.20 7.09
C TYR A 75 -14.50 5.43 8.32
N GLY A 76 -15.76 5.61 8.72
CA GLY A 76 -16.36 4.93 9.87
C GLY A 76 -16.57 3.41 9.68
N MET A 77 -16.61 2.95 8.44
CA MET A 77 -16.78 1.52 8.10
C MET A 77 -15.45 0.75 8.11
N PHE A 78 -14.31 1.40 7.98
CA PHE A 78 -13.01 0.75 7.94
C PHE A 78 -12.62 0.22 9.33
N ASP A 79 -12.63 -1.11 9.49
CA ASP A 79 -12.29 -1.76 10.76
C ASP A 79 -10.76 -1.85 10.96
N ALA A 80 -10.15 -0.71 11.26
CA ALA A 80 -8.73 -0.65 11.56
C ALA A 80 -8.37 -1.44 12.84
N GLN A 81 -9.28 -1.55 13.80
CA GLN A 81 -9.02 -2.25 15.06
C GLN A 81 -9.00 -3.76 14.85
N GLY A 82 -10.02 -4.32 14.22
CA GLY A 82 -10.07 -5.76 13.91
C GLY A 82 -8.90 -6.18 13.03
N LEU A 83 -8.55 -5.37 12.02
CA LEU A 83 -7.38 -5.60 11.18
C LEU A 83 -6.07 -5.60 11.98
N THR A 84 -5.85 -4.61 12.86
CA THR A 84 -4.64 -4.49 13.68
C THR A 84 -4.48 -5.68 14.62
N VAL A 85 -5.56 -6.10 15.28
CA VAL A 85 -5.56 -7.27 16.19
C VAL A 85 -5.26 -8.55 15.40
N HIS A 86 -6.00 -8.78 14.30
CA HIS A 86 -5.81 -9.97 13.45
C HIS A 86 -4.36 -10.09 12.96
N VAL A 87 -3.78 -9.02 12.43
CA VAL A 87 -2.40 -9.04 11.94
C VAL A 87 -1.39 -9.25 13.08
N ALA A 88 -1.62 -8.68 14.24
CA ALA A 88 -0.76 -8.90 15.40
C ALA A 88 -0.77 -10.38 15.83
N GLU A 89 -1.93 -11.01 15.92
CA GLU A 89 -2.09 -12.44 16.25
C GLU A 89 -1.40 -13.32 15.22
N ARG A 90 -1.65 -13.11 13.91
CA ARG A 90 -0.98 -13.85 12.82
C ARG A 90 0.54 -13.65 12.82
N THR A 91 1.01 -12.47 13.24
CA THR A 91 2.45 -12.19 13.38
C THR A 91 3.06 -12.96 14.55
N VAL A 92 2.36 -13.06 15.68
CA VAL A 92 2.78 -13.89 16.82
C VAL A 92 2.87 -15.36 16.40
N GLU A 93 1.86 -15.89 15.70
CA GLU A 93 1.88 -17.26 15.17
C GLU A 93 3.07 -17.47 14.22
N ALA A 94 3.34 -16.51 13.32
CA ALA A 94 4.48 -16.58 12.41
C ALA A 94 5.82 -16.61 13.17
N LEU A 95 5.98 -15.80 14.22
CA LEU A 95 7.19 -15.81 15.04
C LEU A 95 7.33 -17.13 15.82
N GLN A 96 6.24 -17.68 16.35
CA GLN A 96 6.26 -18.97 17.04
C GLN A 96 6.65 -20.14 16.13
N ALA A 97 6.33 -20.07 14.84
CA ALA A 97 6.72 -21.08 13.86
C ALA A 97 8.23 -21.10 13.59
N GLY A 98 8.94 -19.99 13.82
CA GLY A 98 10.35 -19.85 13.51
C GLY A 98 11.28 -19.52 14.68
N LEU A 99 10.76 -19.14 15.84
CA LEU A 99 11.55 -18.78 17.02
C LEU A 99 11.29 -19.76 18.17
N ALA A 100 12.34 -20.17 18.88
CA ALA A 100 12.16 -20.88 20.15
C ALA A 100 11.99 -19.90 21.29
N GLY A 101 10.84 -19.96 21.93
CA GLY A 101 10.55 -19.14 23.09
C GLY A 101 9.10 -18.67 23.13
N SER A 102 8.73 -18.09 24.27
CA SER A 102 7.38 -17.54 24.42
C SER A 102 7.30 -16.17 23.70
N ILE A 103 6.55 -16.11 22.63
CA ILE A 103 6.27 -14.87 21.89
C ILE A 103 5.04 -14.19 22.50
N SER A 104 5.18 -12.91 22.78
CA SER A 104 4.16 -12.11 23.44
C SER A 104 3.38 -11.25 22.44
N LEU A 105 2.06 -11.24 22.58
CA LEU A 105 1.19 -10.27 21.89
C LEU A 105 1.30 -8.90 22.57
N PRO A 106 1.28 -7.77 21.85
CA PRO A 106 1.09 -6.45 22.43
C PRO A 106 -0.23 -6.35 23.20
N THR A 107 -0.32 -5.46 24.18
CA THR A 107 -1.56 -5.28 24.94
C THR A 107 -2.70 -4.79 24.06
N ALA A 108 -3.94 -5.11 24.44
CA ALA A 108 -5.13 -4.62 23.74
C ALA A 108 -5.16 -3.08 23.63
N GLU A 109 -4.70 -2.38 24.67
CA GLU A 109 -4.58 -0.93 24.68
C GLU A 109 -3.57 -0.43 23.62
N THR A 110 -2.41 -1.08 23.51
CA THR A 110 -1.41 -0.77 22.47
C THR A 110 -2.01 -0.94 21.07
N LEU A 111 -2.67 -2.08 20.81
CA LEU A 111 -3.28 -2.36 19.51
C LEU A 111 -4.41 -1.39 19.18
N ALA A 112 -5.25 -1.04 20.16
CA ALA A 112 -6.29 -0.05 20.01
C ALA A 112 -5.73 1.37 19.76
N SER A 113 -4.60 1.73 20.37
CA SER A 113 -3.92 2.99 20.09
C SER A 113 -3.40 3.05 18.65
N LEU A 114 -2.75 1.98 18.16
CA LEU A 114 -2.23 1.89 16.80
C LEU A 114 -3.36 1.99 15.77
N SER A 115 -4.49 1.31 16.00
CA SER A 115 -5.63 1.34 15.08
C SER A 115 -6.24 2.73 14.92
N ARG A 116 -6.22 3.54 15.98
CA ARG A 116 -6.68 4.95 15.93
C ARG A 116 -5.66 5.88 15.26
N ALA A 117 -4.40 5.50 15.26
CA ALA A 117 -3.28 6.31 14.78
C ALA A 117 -2.76 5.88 13.40
N VAL A 118 -3.60 5.20 12.58
CA VAL A 118 -3.17 4.80 11.23
C VAL A 118 -2.74 6.03 10.43
N MET A 119 -1.47 6.03 10.04
CA MET A 119 -0.83 7.13 9.31
C MET A 119 -0.49 6.70 7.88
N ILE A 120 -0.69 7.56 6.93
CA ILE A 120 -0.27 7.39 5.53
C ILE A 120 0.57 8.61 5.16
N GLU A 121 1.82 8.40 4.76
CA GLU A 121 2.76 9.47 4.39
C GLU A 121 2.81 10.61 5.43
N GLY A 122 2.80 10.25 6.72
CA GLY A 122 2.88 11.19 7.85
C GLY A 122 1.59 11.93 8.19
N SER A 123 0.45 11.58 7.56
CA SER A 123 -0.85 12.18 7.86
C SER A 123 -1.87 11.14 8.32
N PRO A 124 -2.76 11.48 9.29
CA PRO A 124 -3.79 10.55 9.76
C PRO A 124 -4.75 10.11 8.63
N LEU A 125 -5.17 8.86 8.65
CA LEU A 125 -6.14 8.31 7.68
C LEU A 125 -7.42 9.17 7.59
N LYS A 126 -7.91 9.69 8.72
CA LYS A 126 -9.07 10.60 8.74
C LYS A 126 -8.86 11.84 7.86
N SER A 127 -7.65 12.41 7.89
CA SER A 127 -7.32 13.60 7.08
C SER A 127 -7.29 13.29 5.59
N TRP A 128 -6.84 12.10 5.22
CA TRP A 128 -6.87 11.64 3.83
C TRP A 128 -8.30 11.48 3.31
N TRP A 129 -9.21 10.92 4.10
CA TRP A 129 -10.62 10.82 3.71
C TRP A 129 -11.29 12.18 3.59
N ALA A 130 -11.03 13.11 4.54
CA ALA A 130 -11.51 14.48 4.46
C ALA A 130 -11.00 15.19 3.20
N LYS A 131 -9.72 15.02 2.87
CA LYS A 131 -9.12 15.59 1.66
C LYS A 131 -9.74 15.01 0.38
N GLN A 132 -10.02 13.71 0.33
CA GLN A 132 -10.69 13.11 -0.82
C GLN A 132 -12.14 13.62 -0.99
N ALA A 133 -12.87 13.82 0.11
CA ALA A 133 -14.19 14.41 0.06
C ALA A 133 -14.15 15.85 -0.51
N GLU A 134 -13.22 16.66 0.00
CA GLU A 134 -12.98 18.03 -0.47
C GLU A 134 -12.63 18.08 -1.97
N ASP A 135 -11.69 17.25 -2.42
CA ASP A 135 -11.28 17.16 -3.82
C ASP A 135 -12.43 16.71 -4.74
N THR A 136 -13.27 15.77 -4.27
CA THR A 136 -14.44 15.31 -5.02
C THR A 136 -15.49 16.44 -5.12
N ALA A 137 -15.79 17.12 -4.02
CA ALA A 137 -16.72 18.24 -3.99
C ALA A 137 -16.24 19.39 -4.88
N PHE A 138 -14.96 19.75 -4.79
CA PHE A 138 -14.37 20.79 -5.65
C PHE A 138 -14.51 20.44 -7.14
N ARG A 139 -14.18 19.20 -7.53
CA ARG A 139 -14.29 18.75 -8.93
C ARG A 139 -15.74 18.70 -9.38
N PHE A 140 -16.68 18.25 -8.54
CA PHE A 140 -18.11 18.29 -8.83
C PHE A 140 -18.57 19.72 -9.13
N ALA A 141 -18.31 20.65 -8.23
CA ALA A 141 -18.69 22.05 -8.39
C ALA A 141 -18.09 22.67 -9.66
N ALA A 142 -16.80 22.42 -9.90
CA ALA A 142 -16.10 22.90 -11.10
C ALA A 142 -16.76 22.38 -12.40
N GLN A 143 -17.10 21.09 -12.46
CA GLN A 143 -17.73 20.51 -13.65
C GLN A 143 -19.16 21.02 -13.87
N VAL A 144 -19.95 21.20 -12.82
CA VAL A 144 -21.30 21.79 -12.92
C VAL A 144 -21.21 23.22 -13.44
N ARG A 145 -20.33 24.05 -12.86
CA ARG A 145 -20.14 25.46 -13.30
C ARG A 145 -19.63 25.51 -14.75
N GLN A 146 -18.66 24.65 -15.11
CA GLN A 146 -18.11 24.59 -16.47
C GLN A 146 -19.18 24.20 -17.50
N GLY A 147 -20.02 23.20 -17.20
CA GLY A 147 -21.13 22.82 -18.08
C GLY A 147 -22.11 23.97 -18.30
N ARG A 148 -22.41 24.73 -17.25
CA ARG A 148 -23.24 25.95 -17.34
C ARG A 148 -22.62 27.04 -18.22
N ILE A 149 -21.31 27.31 -18.05
CA ILE A 149 -20.58 28.29 -18.87
C ILE A 149 -20.61 27.88 -20.35
N ASN A 150 -20.52 26.59 -20.63
CA ASN A 150 -20.53 26.04 -21.99
C ASN A 150 -21.93 25.90 -22.59
N ASN A 151 -23.01 26.26 -21.87
CA ASN A 151 -24.39 26.01 -22.24
C ASN A 151 -24.68 24.53 -22.57
N GLU A 152 -24.08 23.62 -21.83
CA GLU A 152 -24.27 22.18 -21.98
C GLU A 152 -25.66 21.75 -21.51
N THR A 153 -26.18 20.69 -22.15
CA THR A 153 -27.44 20.07 -21.68
C THR A 153 -27.22 19.40 -20.32
N GLN A 154 -28.31 19.15 -19.64
CA GLN A 154 -28.30 18.46 -18.34
C GLN A 154 -27.62 17.09 -18.44
N GLU A 155 -27.90 16.31 -19.50
CA GLU A 155 -27.27 15.00 -19.73
C GLU A 155 -25.76 15.12 -19.94
N GLN A 156 -25.30 16.19 -20.58
CA GLN A 156 -23.86 16.45 -20.76
C GLN A 156 -23.21 16.76 -19.42
N ILE A 157 -23.84 17.58 -18.57
CA ILE A 157 -23.34 17.89 -17.22
C ILE A 157 -23.35 16.62 -16.35
N VAL A 158 -24.41 15.82 -16.38
CA VAL A 158 -24.47 14.52 -15.69
C VAL A 158 -23.31 13.61 -16.15
N SER A 159 -23.06 13.54 -17.46
CA SER A 159 -21.97 12.73 -18.02
C SER A 159 -20.59 13.14 -17.52
N ARG A 160 -20.35 14.43 -17.26
CA ARG A 160 -19.10 14.93 -16.65
C ARG A 160 -18.89 14.39 -15.22
N ILE A 161 -19.98 14.17 -14.50
CA ILE A 161 -19.94 13.71 -13.10
C ILE A 161 -19.83 12.19 -13.05
N VAL A 162 -20.71 11.47 -13.75
CA VAL A 162 -20.80 10.01 -13.63
C VAL A 162 -19.88 9.26 -14.60
N GLY A 163 -19.39 9.94 -15.63
CA GLY A 163 -18.61 9.32 -16.71
C GLY A 163 -19.48 8.71 -17.80
N ARG A 164 -18.88 8.36 -18.90
CA ARG A 164 -19.43 7.60 -20.00
C ARG A 164 -18.36 6.66 -20.59
N ARG A 165 -18.78 5.74 -21.48
CA ARG A 165 -17.85 4.78 -22.07
C ARG A 165 -16.66 5.49 -22.74
N GLY A 166 -15.46 5.21 -22.22
CA GLY A 166 -14.19 5.78 -22.71
C GLY A 166 -13.81 7.14 -22.12
N GLU A 167 -14.71 7.81 -21.39
CA GLU A 167 -14.45 9.10 -20.76
C GLU A 167 -14.83 9.05 -19.27
N PRO A 168 -13.85 8.92 -18.35
CA PRO A 168 -14.13 8.84 -16.92
C PRO A 168 -14.65 10.18 -16.38
N GLY A 169 -15.71 10.12 -15.58
CA GLY A 169 -16.26 11.27 -14.86
C GLY A 169 -15.56 11.52 -13.52
N VAL A 170 -16.04 12.55 -12.82
CA VAL A 170 -15.55 12.88 -11.47
C VAL A 170 -15.63 11.68 -10.55
N MET A 171 -16.75 10.96 -10.56
CA MET A 171 -16.99 9.83 -9.65
C MET A 171 -16.13 8.60 -9.98
N ASP A 172 -15.80 8.36 -11.27
CA ASP A 172 -14.88 7.28 -11.64
C ASP A 172 -13.47 7.51 -11.10
N VAL A 173 -13.00 8.77 -11.14
CA VAL A 173 -11.71 9.18 -10.58
C VAL A 173 -11.73 9.04 -9.06
N SER A 174 -12.82 9.51 -8.41
CA SER A 174 -12.98 9.48 -6.96
C SER A 174 -13.02 8.05 -6.42
N ARG A 175 -13.73 7.14 -7.07
CA ARG A 175 -13.77 5.70 -6.74
C ARG A 175 -12.39 5.05 -6.85
N ARG A 176 -11.62 5.38 -7.89
CA ARG A 176 -10.25 4.88 -8.05
C ARG A 176 -9.34 5.36 -6.92
N HIS A 177 -9.42 6.64 -6.56
CA HIS A 177 -8.64 7.18 -5.44
C HIS A 177 -9.04 6.56 -4.10
N ALA A 178 -10.32 6.31 -3.86
CA ALA A 178 -10.79 5.66 -2.65
C ALA A 178 -10.23 4.23 -2.51
N ARG A 179 -10.22 3.43 -3.58
CA ARG A 179 -9.60 2.08 -3.58
C ARG A 179 -8.12 2.15 -3.22
N VAL A 180 -7.37 3.07 -3.83
CA VAL A 180 -5.94 3.29 -3.53
C VAL A 180 -5.74 3.64 -2.05
N LEU A 181 -6.62 4.49 -1.49
CA LEU A 181 -6.53 4.90 -0.09
C LEU A 181 -6.84 3.73 0.86
N VAL A 182 -7.89 2.96 0.60
CA VAL A 182 -8.24 1.75 1.38
C VAL A 182 -7.07 0.75 1.38
N HIS A 183 -6.53 0.44 0.21
CA HIS A 183 -5.39 -0.48 0.09
C HIS A 183 -4.19 0.02 0.92
N THR A 184 -3.84 1.29 0.77
CA THR A 184 -2.69 1.87 1.46
C THR A 184 -2.91 1.90 2.97
N ALA A 185 -4.14 2.19 3.45
CA ALA A 185 -4.52 2.15 4.85
C ALA A 185 -4.40 0.73 5.44
N THR A 186 -4.90 -0.28 4.71
CA THR A 186 -4.80 -1.70 5.10
C THR A 186 -3.34 -2.11 5.27
N MET A 187 -2.47 -1.77 4.32
CA MET A 187 -1.06 -2.12 4.39
C MET A 187 -0.31 -1.35 5.48
N SER A 188 -0.67 -0.08 5.72
CA SER A 188 -0.10 0.72 6.81
C SER A 188 -0.46 0.12 8.17
N ALA A 189 -1.73 -0.11 8.45
CA ALA A 189 -2.20 -0.71 9.68
C ALA A 189 -1.55 -2.08 9.94
N ALA A 190 -1.45 -2.91 8.90
CA ALA A 190 -0.83 -4.23 8.99
C ALA A 190 0.67 -4.17 9.32
N ASN A 191 1.43 -3.30 8.69
CA ASN A 191 2.87 -3.19 8.95
C ASN A 191 3.14 -2.57 10.33
N GLU A 192 2.32 -1.61 10.79
CA GLU A 192 2.40 -1.07 12.15
C GLU A 192 2.08 -2.14 13.21
N ALA A 193 1.07 -2.98 12.99
CA ALA A 193 0.74 -4.09 13.87
C ALA A 193 1.91 -5.09 13.97
N ARG A 194 2.53 -5.45 12.84
CA ARG A 194 3.74 -6.30 12.82
C ARG A 194 4.87 -5.68 13.60
N MET A 195 5.15 -4.40 13.36
CA MET A 195 6.22 -3.69 14.06
C MET A 195 6.00 -3.65 15.57
N ALA A 196 4.77 -3.50 16.04
CA ALA A 196 4.45 -3.56 17.46
C ALA A 196 4.74 -4.94 18.07
N VAL A 197 4.41 -6.02 17.36
CA VAL A 197 4.77 -7.39 17.78
C VAL A 197 6.29 -7.57 17.82
N TYR A 198 7.01 -7.07 16.80
CA TYR A 198 8.47 -7.19 16.73
C TYR A 198 9.14 -6.44 17.91
N ARG A 199 8.72 -5.21 18.18
CA ARG A 199 9.22 -4.43 19.33
C ARG A 199 8.92 -5.11 20.67
N LYS A 200 7.73 -5.70 20.82
CA LYS A 200 7.37 -6.45 22.04
C LYS A 200 8.26 -7.66 22.28
N ASN A 201 8.82 -8.23 21.21
CA ASN A 201 9.65 -9.44 21.21
C ASN A 201 11.12 -9.17 20.83
N ALA A 202 11.60 -7.93 21.03
CA ALA A 202 12.94 -7.46 20.63
C ALA A 202 14.11 -8.34 21.14
N ARG A 203 13.90 -9.07 22.25
CA ARG A 203 14.91 -10.00 22.80
C ARG A 203 15.30 -11.11 21.83
N PHE A 204 14.44 -11.45 20.86
CA PHE A 204 14.68 -12.52 19.86
C PHE A 204 14.99 -11.97 18.46
N ILE A 205 14.98 -10.66 18.28
CA ILE A 205 14.96 -10.01 16.96
C ILE A 205 16.14 -9.04 16.86
N ASP A 206 17.00 -9.24 15.86
CA ASP A 206 18.08 -8.31 15.50
C ASP A 206 17.57 -7.12 14.70
N GLY A 207 16.51 -7.33 13.92
CA GLY A 207 15.97 -6.26 13.13
C GLY A 207 14.81 -6.69 12.23
N ILE A 208 14.52 -5.83 11.29
CA ILE A 208 13.47 -6.03 10.27
C ILE A 208 14.09 -6.05 8.88
N ARG A 209 13.46 -6.80 7.98
CA ARG A 209 13.83 -6.90 6.56
C ARG A 209 12.66 -6.49 5.70
N TRP A 210 12.93 -5.70 4.66
CA TRP A 210 11.94 -5.37 3.64
C TRP A 210 11.62 -6.58 2.77
N LEU A 211 10.34 -6.84 2.55
CA LEU A 211 9.85 -7.95 1.75
C LEU A 211 8.90 -7.41 0.67
N ALA A 212 9.38 -7.40 -0.58
CA ALA A 212 8.55 -7.08 -1.74
C ALA A 212 7.88 -8.35 -2.30
N THR A 213 6.81 -8.20 -3.06
CA THR A 213 6.26 -9.30 -3.87
C THR A 213 7.21 -9.61 -5.04
N LEU A 214 7.24 -10.86 -5.52
CA LEU A 214 8.05 -11.24 -6.68
C LEU A 214 7.16 -11.37 -7.92
N ASP A 215 6.76 -10.21 -8.46
CA ASP A 215 5.94 -10.11 -9.68
C ASP A 215 6.28 -8.85 -10.51
N SER A 216 5.67 -8.71 -11.69
CA SER A 216 5.89 -7.56 -12.60
C SER A 216 5.30 -6.23 -12.12
N HIS A 217 4.49 -6.24 -11.03
CA HIS A 217 3.86 -5.05 -10.47
C HIS A 217 4.69 -4.40 -9.36
N VAL A 218 5.86 -4.96 -9.03
CA VAL A 218 6.79 -4.35 -8.08
C VAL A 218 7.40 -3.11 -8.70
N CYS A 219 7.24 -1.98 -8.03
CA CYS A 219 7.90 -0.75 -8.48
C CYS A 219 9.41 -0.79 -8.19
N ARG A 220 10.17 0.01 -8.94
CA ARG A 220 11.64 0.10 -8.83
C ARG A 220 12.12 0.36 -7.41
N GLN A 221 11.41 1.23 -6.69
CA GLN A 221 11.72 1.55 -5.29
C GLN A 221 11.59 0.33 -4.38
N CYS A 222 10.47 -0.37 -4.49
CA CYS A 222 10.23 -1.57 -3.68
C CYS A 222 11.19 -2.71 -4.04
N GLY A 223 11.51 -2.88 -5.32
CA GLY A 223 12.49 -3.87 -5.78
C GLY A 223 13.90 -3.59 -5.27
N ALA A 224 14.32 -2.32 -5.20
CA ALA A 224 15.62 -1.94 -4.66
C ALA A 224 15.70 -2.03 -3.12
N LEU A 225 14.56 -1.95 -2.44
CA LEU A 225 14.45 -2.12 -0.99
C LEU A 225 14.39 -3.59 -0.58
N ASP A 226 13.98 -4.49 -1.47
CA ASP A 226 13.82 -5.90 -1.16
C ASP A 226 15.12 -6.53 -0.63
N GLY A 227 15.03 -7.21 0.50
CA GLY A 227 16.17 -7.79 1.18
C GLY A 227 16.99 -6.82 2.07
N GLN A 228 16.78 -5.51 1.96
CA GLN A 228 17.44 -4.55 2.84
C GLN A 228 16.92 -4.72 4.27
N ALA A 229 17.80 -4.59 5.26
CA ALA A 229 17.49 -4.87 6.66
C ALA A 229 18.03 -3.79 7.61
N TRP A 230 17.29 -3.53 8.67
CA TRP A 230 17.62 -2.53 9.69
C TRP A 230 17.32 -3.10 11.08
N ASN A 231 18.05 -2.64 12.10
CA ASN A 231 17.66 -2.94 13.48
C ASN A 231 16.33 -2.24 13.85
N LEU A 232 15.82 -2.49 15.03
CA LEU A 232 14.51 -1.93 15.47
C LEU A 232 14.55 -0.41 15.70
N GLU A 233 15.75 0.17 15.80
CA GLU A 233 16.04 1.60 15.92
C GLU A 233 16.21 2.28 14.55
N GLY A 234 16.28 1.50 13.47
CA GLY A 234 16.38 1.99 12.10
C GLY A 234 17.80 2.08 11.54
N GLU A 235 18.80 1.59 12.27
CA GLU A 235 20.17 1.53 11.79
C GLU A 235 20.37 0.36 10.82
N LYS A 236 21.21 0.56 9.84
CA LYS A 236 21.47 -0.44 8.77
C LYS A 236 22.17 -1.68 9.30
N LEU A 237 21.60 -2.85 9.03
CA LEU A 237 22.31 -4.11 9.21
C LEU A 237 23.31 -4.37 8.07
N LYS A 238 24.22 -5.32 8.27
CA LYS A 238 25.30 -5.66 7.32
C LYS A 238 24.71 -5.93 5.92
N GLY A 239 25.26 -5.30 4.91
CA GLY A 239 24.83 -5.41 3.52
C GLY A 239 23.74 -4.41 3.12
N THR A 240 23.17 -3.67 4.07
CA THR A 240 22.15 -2.66 3.79
C THR A 240 22.77 -1.34 3.39
N THR A 241 22.33 -0.77 2.27
CA THR A 241 22.88 0.46 1.69
C THR A 241 21.89 1.63 1.70
N ILE A 242 20.61 1.35 1.86
CA ILE A 242 19.51 2.34 1.85
C ILE A 242 19.12 2.66 3.29
N ASN A 243 18.80 3.93 3.59
CA ASN A 243 18.25 4.31 4.89
C ASN A 243 16.88 3.67 5.10
N LEU A 244 16.51 3.43 6.36
CA LEU A 244 15.21 2.85 6.69
C LEU A 244 14.09 3.62 6.00
N ARG A 245 13.25 2.86 5.32
CA ARG A 245 11.97 3.31 4.81
C ARG A 245 10.92 2.29 5.22
N PHE A 246 9.84 2.72 5.82
CA PHE A 246 8.81 1.83 6.33
C PHE A 246 7.70 1.63 5.27
N PRO A 247 7.22 0.40 5.01
CA PRO A 247 6.11 0.18 4.09
C PRO A 247 4.76 0.57 4.75
N PRO A 248 3.81 1.12 3.95
CA PRO A 248 3.84 1.36 2.52
C PRO A 248 4.74 2.55 2.12
N ALA A 249 5.59 2.37 1.09
CA ALA A 249 6.50 3.43 0.62
C ALA A 249 5.87 4.38 -0.41
N HIS A 250 4.69 4.06 -0.90
CA HIS A 250 3.92 4.81 -1.89
C HIS A 250 2.47 4.32 -1.91
N PRO A 251 1.51 5.05 -2.49
CA PRO A 251 0.14 4.58 -2.70
C PRO A 251 0.10 3.20 -3.41
N SER A 252 -0.79 2.33 -2.98
CA SER A 252 -0.92 0.94 -3.47
C SER A 252 0.33 0.06 -3.29
N CYS A 253 1.19 0.37 -2.34
CA CYS A 253 2.35 -0.47 -1.99
C CYS A 253 1.88 -1.80 -1.36
N ARG A 254 2.40 -2.94 -1.87
CA ARG A 254 2.09 -4.29 -1.36
C ARG A 254 3.20 -4.90 -0.50
N CYS A 255 4.24 -4.11 -0.20
CA CYS A 255 5.40 -4.57 0.55
C CYS A 255 5.11 -4.69 2.04
N MET A 256 5.86 -5.58 2.67
CA MET A 256 5.75 -5.89 4.09
C MET A 256 7.13 -5.85 4.75
N ILE A 257 7.13 -5.98 6.06
CA ILE A 257 8.33 -6.26 6.84
C ILE A 257 8.27 -7.69 7.39
N THR A 258 9.41 -8.37 7.37
CA THR A 258 9.67 -9.60 8.15
C THR A 258 10.77 -9.34 9.16
N VAL A 259 11.08 -10.30 10.00
CA VAL A 259 12.14 -10.17 11.01
C VAL A 259 13.46 -10.70 10.53
N VAL A 260 14.54 -10.16 11.07
CA VAL A 260 15.86 -10.78 11.13
C VAL A 260 16.00 -11.33 12.56
N PRO A 261 15.93 -12.67 12.76
CA PRO A 261 16.12 -13.26 14.08
C PRO A 261 17.53 -13.05 14.59
N LYS A 262 17.69 -12.96 15.91
CA LYS A 262 19.02 -13.12 16.53
C LYS A 262 19.53 -14.52 16.26
N SER A 263 20.85 -14.64 16.02
CA SER A 263 21.48 -15.97 15.87
C SER A 263 21.23 -16.81 17.11
N LEU A 264 21.14 -18.12 16.93
CA LEU A 264 21.02 -19.07 18.05
C LEU A 264 22.21 -18.94 19.02
N ASP A 265 23.41 -18.59 18.50
CA ASP A 265 24.58 -18.29 19.30
C ASP A 265 24.36 -17.10 20.23
N ALA A 266 23.71 -16.04 19.74
CA ALA A 266 23.39 -14.88 20.57
C ALA A 266 22.33 -15.19 21.64
N ILE A 267 21.52 -16.25 21.43
CA ILE A 267 20.44 -16.64 22.33
C ILE A 267 20.85 -17.83 23.22
N PHE A 268 21.57 -18.84 22.67
CA PHE A 268 21.82 -20.13 23.32
C PHE A 268 23.26 -20.67 23.20
N GLY A 269 24.15 -20.04 22.43
CA GLY A 269 25.57 -20.41 22.31
C GLY A 269 25.89 -21.65 21.45
N THR A 270 25.13 -21.96 20.39
CA THR A 270 25.39 -23.14 19.52
C THR A 270 25.20 -22.88 18.02
N ASN A 271 26.16 -23.30 17.16
CA ASN A 271 26.40 -22.83 15.78
C ASN A 271 26.00 -23.78 14.61
N THR A 272 25.07 -24.73 14.71
CA THR A 272 25.01 -25.81 13.71
C THR A 272 23.72 -26.00 12.90
N LEU A 273 22.67 -25.23 13.10
CA LEU A 273 21.36 -25.48 12.48
C LEU A 273 20.88 -24.39 11.48
N ASP A 274 21.49 -23.22 11.44
CA ASP A 274 20.99 -22.11 10.63
C ASP A 274 21.24 -22.32 9.11
N ASP A 275 22.37 -22.94 8.72
CA ASP A 275 22.70 -23.17 7.31
C ASP A 275 21.82 -24.24 6.65
N LEU A 276 21.40 -25.26 7.39
CA LEU A 276 20.57 -26.36 6.86
C LEU A 276 19.15 -25.89 6.59
N ALA A 277 18.64 -25.01 7.43
CA ALA A 277 17.29 -24.49 7.37
C ALA A 277 17.11 -23.45 6.26
N ASN A 278 18.12 -22.62 6.00
CA ASN A 278 18.12 -21.63 4.92
C ASN A 278 18.10 -22.27 3.52
N ASN A 279 18.66 -23.46 3.36
CA ASN A 279 18.73 -24.16 2.07
C ASN A 279 17.43 -24.88 1.66
N LEU A 280 16.49 -25.12 2.59
CA LEU A 280 15.24 -25.82 2.32
C LEU A 280 14.03 -24.88 2.13
N SER A 281 14.23 -23.60 2.22
CA SER A 281 13.19 -22.62 2.23
C SER A 281 12.76 -22.15 0.83
N GLN A 282 11.47 -21.82 0.65
CA GLN A 282 10.91 -21.34 -0.60
C GLN A 282 10.19 -20.00 -0.41
N ARG A 283 10.28 -19.15 -1.42
CA ARG A 283 9.55 -17.87 -1.51
C ARG A 283 8.61 -17.90 -2.70
N ALA A 284 7.38 -17.45 -2.51
CA ALA A 284 6.39 -17.36 -3.59
C ALA A 284 6.77 -16.29 -4.61
N SER A 285 6.63 -16.61 -5.89
CA SER A 285 6.76 -15.66 -7.00
C SER A 285 5.63 -15.84 -8.01
N SER A 286 5.49 -14.89 -8.94
CA SER A 286 4.51 -14.99 -10.04
C SER A 286 4.77 -16.15 -11.00
N GLN A 287 5.93 -16.79 -10.91
CA GLN A 287 6.33 -17.93 -11.75
C GLN A 287 6.49 -19.24 -10.95
N GLY A 288 5.93 -19.29 -9.75
CA GLY A 288 6.03 -20.44 -8.84
C GLY A 288 7.04 -20.21 -7.71
N PRO A 289 7.26 -21.24 -6.87
CA PRO A 289 8.17 -21.15 -5.74
C PRO A 289 9.63 -20.97 -6.19
N VAL A 290 10.36 -20.08 -5.53
CA VAL A 290 11.80 -19.86 -5.68
C VAL A 290 12.51 -20.08 -4.34
N ALA A 291 13.85 -20.17 -4.34
CA ALA A 291 14.59 -20.27 -3.08
C ALA A 291 14.26 -19.09 -2.15
N GLY A 292 14.13 -19.35 -0.86
CA GLY A 292 13.70 -18.36 0.14
C GLY A 292 14.60 -17.15 0.23
N THR A 293 15.87 -17.31 -0.05
CA THR A 293 16.89 -16.25 -0.10
C THR A 293 16.81 -15.37 -1.36
N THR A 294 15.99 -15.76 -2.36
CA THR A 294 15.86 -15.03 -3.63
C THR A 294 15.37 -13.61 -3.37
N THR A 295 16.17 -12.60 -3.67
CA THR A 295 15.75 -11.21 -3.67
C THR A 295 14.99 -10.88 -4.97
N PHE A 296 14.33 -9.71 -5.00
CA PHE A 296 13.72 -9.24 -6.25
C PHE A 296 14.77 -9.00 -7.34
N ALA A 297 15.99 -8.60 -7.00
CA ALA A 297 17.10 -8.47 -7.95
C ALA A 297 17.46 -9.82 -8.59
N ASP A 298 17.59 -10.88 -7.76
CA ASP A 298 17.85 -12.24 -8.24
C ASP A 298 16.71 -12.78 -9.10
N PHE A 299 15.48 -12.51 -8.70
CA PHE A 299 14.28 -12.89 -9.44
C PHE A 299 14.24 -12.20 -10.80
N LEU A 300 14.42 -10.87 -10.84
CA LEU A 300 14.37 -10.07 -12.08
C LEU A 300 15.49 -10.46 -13.05
N GLY A 301 16.68 -10.77 -12.55
CA GLY A 301 17.83 -11.20 -13.36
C GLY A 301 17.62 -12.53 -14.09
N ARG A 302 16.61 -13.32 -13.71
CA ARG A 302 16.23 -14.59 -14.35
C ARG A 302 15.04 -14.46 -15.29
N GLN A 303 14.48 -13.24 -15.46
CA GLN A 303 13.29 -13.02 -16.25
C GLN A 303 13.59 -12.71 -17.73
N SER A 304 12.58 -12.85 -18.58
CA SER A 304 12.69 -12.47 -19.98
C SER A 304 12.90 -10.95 -20.14
N PRO A 305 13.50 -10.50 -21.25
CA PRO A 305 13.65 -9.07 -21.53
C PRO A 305 12.32 -8.31 -21.50
N GLU A 306 11.23 -8.93 -21.95
CA GLU A 306 9.89 -8.35 -21.96
C GLU A 306 9.37 -8.13 -20.52
N PHE A 307 9.61 -9.08 -19.62
CA PHE A 307 9.25 -8.95 -18.21
C PHE A 307 10.06 -7.82 -17.56
N VAL A 308 11.36 -7.73 -17.84
CA VAL A 308 12.24 -6.66 -17.34
C VAL A 308 11.77 -5.30 -17.86
N GLU A 309 11.38 -5.21 -19.14
CA GLU A 309 10.85 -3.98 -19.73
C GLU A 309 9.50 -3.58 -19.11
N GLN A 310 8.60 -4.52 -18.87
CA GLN A 310 7.33 -4.28 -18.18
C GLN A 310 7.55 -3.73 -16.77
N THR A 311 8.57 -4.22 -16.07
CA THR A 311 8.87 -3.85 -14.68
C THR A 311 9.60 -2.52 -14.56
N LEU A 312 10.62 -2.28 -15.39
CA LEU A 312 11.53 -1.12 -15.29
C LEU A 312 11.19 0.02 -16.25
N GLY A 313 10.42 -0.28 -17.30
CA GLY A 313 10.22 0.56 -18.45
C GLY A 313 11.40 0.50 -19.43
N LYS A 314 11.12 0.65 -20.73
CA LYS A 314 12.03 0.37 -21.86
C LYS A 314 13.48 0.85 -21.66
N LYS A 315 13.68 2.15 -21.41
CA LYS A 315 15.03 2.75 -21.31
C LYS A 315 15.86 2.23 -20.14
N ARG A 316 15.24 1.91 -19.00
CA ARG A 316 15.95 1.35 -17.84
C ARG A 316 16.21 -0.13 -18.01
N ALA A 317 15.27 -0.83 -18.64
CA ALA A 317 15.46 -2.24 -19.00
C ALA A 317 16.65 -2.43 -19.94
N GLU A 318 16.80 -1.58 -20.99
CA GLU A 318 17.94 -1.58 -21.88
C GLU A 318 19.29 -1.43 -21.10
N LEU A 319 19.33 -0.50 -20.15
CA LEU A 319 20.55 -0.29 -19.34
C LEU A 319 20.80 -1.43 -18.36
N TYR A 320 19.75 -1.98 -17.74
CA TYR A 320 19.84 -3.11 -16.82
C TYR A 320 20.31 -4.38 -17.53
N LEU A 321 19.69 -4.74 -18.67
CA LEU A 321 20.06 -5.90 -19.47
C LEU A 321 21.46 -5.79 -20.07
N ALA A 322 21.91 -4.57 -20.35
CA ALA A 322 23.28 -4.31 -20.78
C ALA A 322 24.32 -4.34 -19.61
N GLY A 323 23.88 -4.62 -18.37
CA GLY A 323 24.74 -4.63 -17.19
C GLY A 323 25.28 -3.26 -16.78
N LYS A 324 24.73 -2.17 -17.32
CA LYS A 324 25.19 -0.79 -17.06
C LYS A 324 24.60 -0.19 -15.78
N LEU A 325 23.57 -0.81 -15.21
CA LEU A 325 22.99 -0.43 -13.92
C LEU A 325 22.35 -1.64 -13.22
N THR A 326 22.24 -1.54 -11.91
CA THR A 326 21.55 -2.49 -11.05
C THR A 326 20.24 -1.89 -10.53
N LEU A 327 19.39 -2.70 -9.90
CA LEU A 327 18.19 -2.17 -9.22
C LEU A 327 18.54 -1.14 -8.14
N ARG A 328 19.69 -1.32 -7.48
CA ARG A 328 20.15 -0.38 -6.45
C ARG A 328 20.43 1.01 -7.01
N ASP A 329 20.93 1.08 -8.23
CA ASP A 329 21.24 2.36 -8.90
C ASP A 329 19.98 3.15 -9.27
N LEU A 330 18.82 2.50 -9.34
CA LEU A 330 17.55 3.14 -9.66
C LEU A 330 16.97 4.00 -8.52
N VAL A 331 17.59 3.98 -7.34
CA VAL A 331 17.14 4.75 -6.17
C VAL A 331 18.30 5.50 -5.51
N SER A 332 17.96 6.59 -4.82
CA SER A 332 18.89 7.34 -3.98
C SER A 332 19.24 6.58 -2.69
N GLY A 333 20.16 7.10 -1.88
CA GLY A 333 20.47 6.58 -0.55
C GLY A 333 19.28 6.61 0.42
N THR A 334 18.28 7.46 0.16
CA THR A 334 17.02 7.54 0.91
C THR A 334 15.90 6.67 0.32
N GLY A 335 16.19 5.86 -0.70
CA GLY A 335 15.20 5.01 -1.37
C GLY A 335 14.26 5.74 -2.33
N ARG A 336 14.50 7.03 -2.66
CA ARG A 336 13.72 7.76 -3.67
C ARG A 336 14.08 7.27 -5.08
N PRO A 337 13.08 6.97 -5.95
CA PRO A 337 13.35 6.63 -7.35
C PRO A 337 14.08 7.77 -8.07
N LEU A 338 15.09 7.42 -8.86
CA LEU A 338 15.84 8.38 -9.68
C LEU A 338 15.22 8.53 -11.07
N THR A 339 15.30 9.75 -11.61
CA THR A 339 14.91 10.04 -13.00
C THR A 339 15.97 9.49 -13.96
N LEU A 340 15.64 9.44 -15.27
CA LEU A 340 16.62 9.02 -16.30
C LEU A 340 17.80 9.99 -16.39
N ASP A 341 17.58 11.28 -16.19
CA ASP A 341 18.63 12.27 -16.27
C ASP A 341 19.59 12.16 -15.07
N GLU A 342 19.06 11.95 -13.85
CA GLU A 342 19.89 11.64 -12.67
C GLU A 342 20.70 10.34 -12.82
N LEU A 343 20.21 9.38 -13.58
CA LEU A 343 20.94 8.13 -13.86
C LEU A 343 22.06 8.32 -14.90
N ARG A 344 21.93 9.27 -15.82
CA ARG A 344 22.96 9.57 -16.83
C ARG A 344 24.15 10.35 -16.29
N THR A 345 23.98 11.03 -15.18
CA THR A 345 25.01 11.86 -14.54
C THR A 345 25.83 11.10 -13.49
N ARG A 346 25.53 9.82 -13.30
CA ARG A 346 26.28 8.89 -12.43
C ARG A 346 27.18 7.99 -13.25
#